data_a70c207df38079cdfb7c58650ebf0a85
#
_entry.id   a70c207df38079cdfb7c58650ebf0a85
#
_cell.length_a   1.000
_cell.length_b   1.000
_cell.length_c   1.000
_cell.angle_alpha   90.00
_cell.angle_beta   90.00
_cell.angle_gamma   90.00
#
_symmetry.space_group_name_H-M   'P 1'
#
loop_
_entity.id
_entity.type
_entity.pdbx_description
1 polymer ?
#
loop_
_entity_poly.entity_id
_entity_poly.type
_entity_poly.pdbx_seq_one_letter_code
_entity_poly.pdbx_strand_id
1 'polypeptide(L)'
;YPALEYAHLPLVLGPDKKRLSKRHAATSLEEYKDMGYLDSAILNSLARLGWSGGDKEVFYMDDLLKDFNIKDVQKAGAIFDITKLDWLNAQHLANLSLEGFKEHIKPFAHKIDIDINDHPNTDLLIASMRTFENTLYDIARALRPYFMDVGEYDKNAIDKFLSNGTKVLEDIHELLQTISHWNEEEIDVMLKEYQASNNLKV
;
A
#
# COMPACT_ATOMS: atom_id res chain seq x y z
N TYR A 1 -16.91 8.74 -46.36
CA TYR A 1 -16.37 8.63 -45.01
C TYR A 1 -16.86 7.29 -44.41
N PRO A 2 -16.04 6.53 -43.65
CA PRO A 2 -16.53 5.35 -42.96
C PRO A 2 -17.59 5.75 -41.92
N ALA A 3 -18.57 4.88 -41.72
CA ALA A 3 -19.57 5.08 -40.66
C ALA A 3 -18.88 5.07 -39.29
N LEU A 4 -19.25 6.03 -38.43
CA LEU A 4 -18.75 6.08 -37.07
C LEU A 4 -19.47 5.03 -36.22
N GLU A 5 -18.71 4.33 -35.39
CA GLU A 5 -19.26 3.44 -34.36
C GLU A 5 -19.39 4.22 -33.05
N TYR A 6 -20.50 4.03 -32.35
CA TYR A 6 -20.78 4.69 -31.07
C TYR A 6 -20.95 3.65 -29.97
N ALA A 7 -20.42 3.95 -28.80
CA ALA A 7 -20.61 3.17 -27.59
C ALA A 7 -21.06 4.07 -26.42
N HIS A 8 -22.01 3.58 -25.64
CA HIS A 8 -22.46 4.22 -24.40
C HIS A 8 -22.07 3.33 -23.22
N LEU A 9 -21.13 3.82 -22.42
CA LEU A 9 -20.73 3.15 -21.19
C LEU A 9 -21.68 3.49 -20.04
N PRO A 10 -21.93 2.55 -19.12
CA PRO A 10 -22.75 2.80 -17.95
C PRO A 10 -22.11 3.82 -16.99
N LEU A 11 -22.93 4.37 -16.09
CA LEU A 11 -22.43 5.25 -15.03
C LEU A 11 -21.58 4.46 -14.04
N VAL A 12 -20.48 5.08 -13.59
CA VAL A 12 -19.74 4.61 -12.42
C VAL A 12 -20.47 5.10 -11.17
N LEU A 13 -20.74 4.17 -10.27
CA LEU A 13 -21.51 4.40 -9.04
C LEU A 13 -20.60 4.35 -7.82
N GLY A 14 -20.94 5.10 -6.80
CA GLY A 14 -20.36 4.98 -5.48
C GLY A 14 -20.97 3.81 -4.68
N PRO A 15 -20.48 3.55 -3.45
CA PRO A 15 -21.01 2.49 -2.57
C PRO A 15 -22.50 2.66 -2.25
N ASP A 16 -23.01 3.88 -2.26
CA ASP A 16 -24.43 4.22 -2.07
C ASP A 16 -25.30 4.00 -3.33
N LYS A 17 -24.74 3.41 -4.37
CA LYS A 17 -25.36 3.17 -5.68
C LYS A 17 -25.79 4.45 -6.42
N LYS A 18 -25.32 5.61 -5.99
CA LYS A 18 -25.49 6.87 -6.72
C LYS A 18 -24.26 7.15 -7.58
N ARG A 19 -24.40 8.09 -8.51
CA ARG A 19 -23.27 8.52 -9.35
C ARG A 19 -22.05 8.85 -8.49
N LEU A 20 -20.88 8.29 -8.85
CA LEU A 20 -19.61 8.55 -8.17
C LEU A 20 -19.36 10.07 -8.09
N SER A 21 -18.94 10.53 -6.94
CA SER A 21 -18.67 11.95 -6.65
C SER A 21 -17.53 12.09 -5.66
N LYS A 22 -16.99 13.30 -5.52
CA LYS A 22 -15.90 13.64 -4.55
C LYS A 22 -16.15 13.22 -3.10
N ARG A 23 -17.40 12.95 -2.73
CA ARG A 23 -17.74 12.45 -1.38
C ARG A 23 -17.47 10.96 -1.19
N HIS A 24 -17.34 10.22 -2.29
CA HIS A 24 -17.19 8.75 -2.25
C HIS A 24 -15.73 8.33 -2.39
N ALA A 25 -14.96 9.04 -3.24
CA ALA A 25 -13.57 8.74 -3.54
C ALA A 25 -12.94 9.91 -4.30
N ALA A 26 -11.64 9.85 -4.54
CA ALA A 26 -10.98 10.68 -5.54
C ALA A 26 -11.72 10.56 -6.89
N THR A 27 -11.78 11.62 -7.66
CA THR A 27 -12.58 11.67 -8.90
C THR A 27 -11.73 11.92 -10.14
N SER A 28 -10.44 12.24 -9.96
CA SER A 28 -9.48 12.38 -11.05
C SER A 28 -8.38 11.33 -10.96
N LEU A 29 -7.80 11.00 -12.11
CA LEU A 29 -6.66 10.06 -12.16
C LEU A 29 -5.43 10.66 -11.47
N GLU A 30 -5.28 11.98 -11.54
CA GLU A 30 -4.19 12.71 -10.89
C GLU A 30 -4.25 12.56 -9.36
N GLU A 31 -5.45 12.64 -8.77
CA GLU A 31 -5.63 12.44 -7.32
C GLU A 31 -5.16 11.03 -6.91
N TYR A 32 -5.51 9.97 -7.65
CA TYR A 32 -5.05 8.60 -7.36
C TYR A 32 -3.54 8.46 -7.54
N LYS A 33 -2.99 9.06 -8.59
CA LYS A 33 -1.53 9.09 -8.78
C LYS A 33 -0.82 9.76 -7.61
N ASP A 34 -1.34 10.89 -7.13
CA ASP A 34 -0.76 11.60 -5.98
C ASP A 34 -0.86 10.83 -4.66
N MET A 35 -1.87 9.96 -4.53
CA MET A 35 -2.02 9.02 -3.42
C MET A 35 -1.09 7.79 -3.53
N GLY A 36 -0.43 7.60 -4.66
CA GLY A 36 0.55 6.51 -4.85
C GLY A 36 -0.01 5.22 -5.43
N TYR A 37 -1.14 5.30 -6.15
CA TYR A 37 -1.62 4.18 -6.95
C TYR A 37 -0.84 4.08 -8.26
N LEU A 38 -0.53 2.85 -8.68
CA LEU A 38 0.09 2.57 -9.97
C LEU A 38 -0.91 2.73 -11.11
N ASP A 39 -0.46 3.27 -12.22
CA ASP A 39 -1.29 3.41 -13.44
C ASP A 39 -1.86 2.06 -13.88
N SER A 40 -1.07 0.99 -13.77
CA SER A 40 -1.50 -0.38 -14.09
C SER A 40 -2.62 -0.90 -13.19
N ALA A 41 -2.60 -0.57 -11.90
CA ALA A 41 -3.64 -0.95 -10.95
C ALA A 41 -4.95 -0.18 -11.21
N ILE A 42 -4.84 1.12 -11.48
CA ILE A 42 -5.99 1.96 -11.85
C ILE A 42 -6.62 1.44 -13.14
N LEU A 43 -5.80 1.15 -14.17
CA LEU A 43 -6.29 0.60 -15.43
C LEU A 43 -7.00 -0.74 -15.24
N ASN A 44 -6.41 -1.64 -14.44
CA ASN A 44 -7.03 -2.92 -14.09
C ASN A 44 -8.38 -2.72 -13.40
N SER A 45 -8.46 -1.81 -12.43
CA SER A 45 -9.70 -1.48 -11.72
C SER A 45 -10.77 -0.93 -12.67
N LEU A 46 -10.39 0.01 -13.55
CA LEU A 46 -11.29 0.59 -14.53
C LEU A 46 -11.79 -0.43 -15.55
N ALA A 47 -10.93 -1.32 -16.04
CA ALA A 47 -11.33 -2.40 -16.94
C ALA A 47 -12.38 -3.31 -16.28
N ARG A 48 -12.22 -3.61 -14.99
CA ARG A 48 -13.16 -4.42 -14.21
C ARG A 48 -14.48 -3.73 -13.90
N LEU A 49 -14.60 -2.42 -14.14
CA LEU A 49 -15.87 -1.71 -14.02
C LEU A 49 -16.80 -2.09 -15.16
N GLY A 50 -17.51 -3.19 -14.96
CA GLY A 50 -18.51 -3.69 -15.90
C GLY A 50 -18.02 -4.72 -16.90
N TRP A 51 -16.72 -5.03 -16.96
CA TRP A 51 -16.19 -6.17 -17.72
C TRP A 51 -15.73 -7.29 -16.80
N SER A 52 -16.06 -8.52 -17.16
CA SER A 52 -15.64 -9.71 -16.44
C SER A 52 -14.65 -10.50 -17.29
N GLY A 53 -13.39 -10.54 -16.87
CA GLY A 53 -12.36 -11.41 -17.45
C GLY A 53 -12.37 -12.83 -16.91
N GLY A 54 -13.54 -13.37 -16.56
CA GLY A 54 -13.68 -14.66 -15.87
C GLY A 54 -13.27 -14.55 -14.40
N ASP A 55 -12.61 -15.59 -13.88
CA ASP A 55 -12.19 -15.67 -12.46
C ASP A 55 -10.90 -14.89 -12.18
N LYS A 56 -10.22 -14.40 -13.22
CA LYS A 56 -9.01 -13.60 -13.09
C LYS A 56 -9.35 -12.21 -12.58
N GLU A 57 -8.64 -11.74 -11.56
CA GLU A 57 -8.84 -10.42 -10.97
C GLU A 57 -7.72 -9.43 -11.33
N VAL A 58 -6.47 -9.90 -11.39
CA VAL A 58 -5.30 -9.08 -11.68
C VAL A 58 -4.96 -9.18 -13.17
N PHE A 59 -5.05 -8.05 -13.87
CA PHE A 59 -4.77 -7.93 -15.30
C PHE A 59 -3.66 -6.90 -15.53
N TYR A 60 -2.67 -7.27 -16.32
CA TYR A 60 -1.67 -6.36 -16.84
C TYR A 60 -2.05 -5.89 -18.24
N MET A 61 -1.32 -4.92 -18.78
CA MET A 61 -1.62 -4.35 -20.10
C MET A 61 -1.74 -5.42 -21.19
N ASP A 62 -0.82 -6.39 -21.23
CA ASP A 62 -0.82 -7.45 -22.24
C ASP A 62 -2.06 -8.37 -22.11
N ASP A 63 -2.51 -8.64 -20.89
CA ASP A 63 -3.76 -9.38 -20.65
C ASP A 63 -4.95 -8.59 -21.19
N LEU A 64 -5.02 -7.29 -20.87
CA LEU A 64 -6.12 -6.44 -21.32
C LEU A 64 -6.16 -6.27 -22.83
N LEU A 65 -5.01 -6.10 -23.47
CA LEU A 65 -4.93 -6.02 -24.94
C LEU A 65 -5.40 -7.31 -25.63
N LYS A 66 -5.21 -8.45 -24.99
CA LYS A 66 -5.61 -9.75 -25.51
C LYS A 66 -7.07 -10.07 -25.24
N ASP A 67 -7.54 -9.83 -24.01
CA ASP A 67 -8.78 -10.41 -23.50
C ASP A 67 -9.93 -9.40 -23.41
N PHE A 68 -9.62 -8.08 -23.27
CA PHE A 68 -10.66 -7.05 -23.12
C PHE A 68 -11.41 -6.81 -24.42
N ASN A 69 -12.74 -6.87 -24.35
CA ASN A 69 -13.60 -6.51 -25.47
C ASN A 69 -14.73 -5.61 -24.97
N ILE A 70 -14.85 -4.42 -25.55
CA ILE A 70 -15.88 -3.44 -25.18
C ILE A 70 -17.31 -3.99 -25.36
N LYS A 71 -17.51 -4.97 -26.23
CA LYS A 71 -18.83 -5.61 -26.46
C LYS A 71 -19.27 -6.46 -25.27
N ASP A 72 -18.32 -6.90 -24.43
CA ASP A 72 -18.58 -7.75 -23.26
C ASP A 72 -18.78 -6.90 -21.98
N VAL A 73 -18.69 -5.56 -22.11
CA VAL A 73 -18.98 -4.65 -20.99
C VAL A 73 -20.47 -4.67 -20.67
N GLN A 74 -20.81 -4.89 -19.41
CA GLN A 74 -22.19 -4.92 -18.91
C GLN A 74 -22.85 -3.54 -19.06
N LYS A 75 -24.16 -3.54 -19.35
CA LYS A 75 -24.95 -2.31 -19.50
C LYS A 75 -25.38 -1.69 -18.17
N ALA A 76 -25.29 -2.43 -17.06
CA ALA A 76 -25.61 -1.94 -15.72
C ALA A 76 -24.48 -1.08 -15.16
N GLY A 77 -24.84 -0.08 -14.33
CA GLY A 77 -23.84 0.75 -13.64
C GLY A 77 -22.98 -0.10 -12.72
N ALA A 78 -21.66 0.12 -12.76
CA ALA A 78 -20.70 -0.57 -11.93
C ALA A 78 -20.35 0.24 -10.68
N ILE A 79 -20.28 -0.41 -9.53
CA ILE A 79 -19.88 0.23 -8.27
C ILE A 79 -18.35 0.28 -8.23
N PHE A 80 -17.82 1.49 -8.05
CA PHE A 80 -16.40 1.68 -7.78
C PHE A 80 -16.13 1.38 -6.30
N ASP A 81 -15.28 0.40 -6.06
CA ASP A 81 -14.88 -0.05 -4.73
C ASP A 81 -13.41 0.30 -4.50
N ILE A 82 -13.16 1.22 -3.58
CA ILE A 82 -11.81 1.67 -3.21
C ILE A 82 -11.03 0.54 -2.54
N THR A 83 -11.67 -0.28 -1.71
CA THR A 83 -11.00 -1.40 -1.04
C THR A 83 -10.48 -2.42 -2.06
N LYS A 84 -11.25 -2.63 -3.14
CA LYS A 84 -10.80 -3.47 -4.25
C LYS A 84 -9.64 -2.83 -5.03
N LEU A 85 -9.64 -1.51 -5.21
CA LEU A 85 -8.53 -0.80 -5.83
C LEU A 85 -7.27 -0.90 -4.96
N ASP A 86 -7.38 -0.74 -3.65
CA ASP A 86 -6.28 -0.92 -2.69
C ASP A 86 -5.65 -2.30 -2.83
N TRP A 87 -6.48 -3.34 -2.81
CA TRP A 87 -6.03 -4.71 -3.00
C TRP A 87 -5.34 -4.92 -4.35
N LEU A 88 -5.93 -4.42 -5.44
CA LEU A 88 -5.32 -4.50 -6.78
C LEU A 88 -3.97 -3.77 -6.81
N ASN A 89 -3.89 -2.58 -6.21
CA ASN A 89 -2.65 -1.83 -6.17
C ASN A 89 -1.55 -2.59 -5.42
N ALA A 90 -1.88 -3.20 -4.27
CA ALA A 90 -0.96 -4.06 -3.54
C ALA A 90 -0.46 -5.25 -4.40
N GLN A 91 -1.34 -5.89 -5.18
CA GLN A 91 -0.93 -6.96 -6.10
C GLN A 91 0.02 -6.47 -7.20
N HIS A 92 -0.26 -5.31 -7.79
CA HIS A 92 0.59 -4.71 -8.80
C HIS A 92 1.95 -4.27 -8.23
N LEU A 93 1.96 -3.67 -7.03
CA LEU A 93 3.19 -3.30 -6.30
C LEU A 93 4.05 -4.54 -5.98
N ALA A 94 3.44 -5.60 -5.48
CA ALA A 94 4.14 -6.85 -5.16
C ALA A 94 4.81 -7.51 -6.38
N ASN A 95 4.25 -7.30 -7.58
CA ASN A 95 4.77 -7.86 -8.82
C ASN A 95 5.91 -7.04 -9.45
N LEU A 96 6.18 -5.83 -8.97
CA LEU A 96 7.31 -5.04 -9.46
C LEU A 96 8.64 -5.70 -9.09
N SER A 97 9.64 -5.54 -9.96
CA SER A 97 11.02 -5.80 -9.54
C SER A 97 11.43 -4.82 -8.44
N LEU A 98 12.47 -5.15 -7.67
CA LEU A 98 12.95 -4.24 -6.62
C LEU A 98 13.35 -2.87 -7.20
N GLU A 99 14.07 -2.85 -8.31
CA GLU A 99 14.45 -1.61 -9.00
C GLU A 99 13.23 -0.84 -9.53
N GLY A 100 12.27 -1.53 -10.15
CA GLY A 100 11.02 -0.90 -10.59
C GLY A 100 10.24 -0.31 -9.41
N PHE A 101 10.21 -0.97 -8.27
CA PHE A 101 9.58 -0.45 -7.06
C PHE A 101 10.30 0.80 -6.55
N LYS A 102 11.64 0.80 -6.49
CA LYS A 102 12.46 1.95 -6.09
C LYS A 102 12.17 3.19 -6.95
N GLU A 103 12.10 3.02 -8.27
CA GLU A 103 11.78 4.12 -9.18
C GLU A 103 10.39 4.71 -8.91
N HIS A 104 9.40 3.86 -8.60
CA HIS A 104 8.05 4.32 -8.32
C HIS A 104 7.90 4.99 -6.95
N ILE A 105 8.58 4.50 -5.91
CA ILE A 105 8.46 5.07 -4.55
C ILE A 105 9.28 6.35 -4.37
N LYS A 106 10.35 6.53 -5.13
CA LYS A 106 11.28 7.67 -5.02
C LYS A 106 10.60 9.05 -4.99
N PRO A 107 9.64 9.37 -5.88
CA PRO A 107 8.95 10.66 -5.82
C PRO A 107 8.15 10.87 -4.52
N PHE A 108 7.61 9.80 -3.94
CA PHE A 108 6.85 9.85 -2.68
C PHE A 108 7.77 9.99 -1.47
N ALA A 109 8.90 9.30 -1.47
CA ALA A 109 9.94 9.46 -0.47
C ALA A 109 10.45 10.91 -0.44
N HIS A 110 10.75 11.51 -1.59
CA HIS A 110 11.17 12.91 -1.69
C HIS A 110 10.09 13.91 -1.20
N LYS A 111 8.79 13.62 -1.40
CA LYS A 111 7.70 14.47 -0.87
C LYS A 111 7.69 14.57 0.66
N ILE A 112 8.34 13.65 1.35
CA ILE A 112 8.44 13.60 2.83
C ILE A 112 9.88 13.67 3.32
N ASP A 113 10.76 14.26 2.50
CA ASP A 113 12.17 14.56 2.81
C ASP A 113 13.05 13.34 3.09
N ILE A 114 12.76 12.20 2.40
CA ILE A 114 13.57 10.98 2.49
C ILE A 114 14.33 10.78 1.17
N ASP A 115 15.64 10.58 1.24
CA ASP A 115 16.40 9.96 0.15
C ASP A 115 16.59 8.46 0.42
N ILE A 116 15.89 7.65 -0.35
CA ILE A 116 15.97 6.20 -0.20
C ILE A 116 17.35 5.61 -0.55
N ASN A 117 18.27 6.39 -1.13
CA ASN A 117 19.62 5.94 -1.41
C ASN A 117 20.59 6.15 -0.23
N ASP A 118 20.21 6.94 0.78
CA ASP A 118 21.08 7.29 1.90
C ASP A 118 21.19 6.22 2.99
N HIS A 119 20.45 5.13 2.89
CA HIS A 119 20.48 4.08 3.90
C HIS A 119 21.14 2.79 3.36
N PRO A 120 22.11 2.19 4.08
CA PRO A 120 22.86 1.03 3.60
C PRO A 120 21.99 -0.22 3.39
N ASN A 121 20.86 -0.32 4.09
CA ASN A 121 19.94 -1.45 4.03
C ASN A 121 18.66 -1.13 3.25
N THR A 122 18.67 -0.15 2.37
CA THR A 122 17.48 0.30 1.60
C THR A 122 16.78 -0.85 0.89
N ASP A 123 17.51 -1.72 0.24
CA ASP A 123 16.94 -2.85 -0.48
C ASP A 123 16.18 -3.81 0.42
N LEU A 124 16.74 -4.08 1.59
CA LEU A 124 16.10 -4.93 2.60
C LEU A 124 14.84 -4.25 3.18
N LEU A 125 14.93 -2.97 3.51
CA LEU A 125 13.81 -2.18 4.03
C LEU A 125 12.65 -2.15 3.01
N ILE A 126 12.94 -1.85 1.76
CA ILE A 126 11.93 -1.84 0.70
C ILE A 126 11.35 -3.24 0.49
N ALA A 127 12.17 -4.28 0.46
CA ALA A 127 11.70 -5.65 0.27
C ALA A 127 10.75 -6.10 1.40
N SER A 128 11.02 -5.69 2.65
CA SER A 128 10.17 -6.02 3.81
C SER A 128 8.90 -5.16 3.89
N MET A 129 8.98 -3.89 3.49
CA MET A 129 7.87 -2.93 3.68
C MET A 129 6.93 -2.80 2.47
N ARG A 130 7.34 -3.23 1.27
CA ARG A 130 6.59 -3.05 0.02
C ARG A 130 5.22 -3.72 -0.02
N THR A 131 4.96 -4.67 0.89
CA THR A 131 3.67 -5.35 1.04
C THR A 131 2.92 -4.94 2.31
N PHE A 132 3.48 -3.98 3.06
CA PHE A 132 2.92 -3.55 4.34
C PHE A 132 1.72 -2.63 4.18
N GLU A 133 1.75 -1.79 3.15
CA GLU A 133 0.70 -0.82 2.83
C GLU A 133 0.23 -0.97 1.38
N ASN A 134 -0.88 -0.35 1.05
CA ASN A 134 -1.52 -0.51 -0.25
C ASN A 134 -1.12 0.58 -1.27
N THR A 135 -0.50 1.69 -0.84
CA THR A 135 -0.08 2.77 -1.73
C THR A 135 1.38 3.14 -1.56
N LEU A 136 2.02 3.66 -2.60
CA LEU A 136 3.41 4.11 -2.53
C LEU A 136 3.61 5.25 -1.52
N TYR A 137 2.61 6.11 -1.35
CA TYR A 137 2.68 7.20 -0.37
C TYR A 137 2.68 6.65 1.07
N ASP A 138 1.81 5.70 1.38
CA ASP A 138 1.74 5.11 2.72
C ASP A 138 2.97 4.26 3.02
N ILE A 139 3.49 3.51 2.03
CA ILE A 139 4.76 2.79 2.16
C ILE A 139 5.92 3.75 2.42
N ALA A 140 6.00 4.89 1.69
CA ALA A 140 7.02 5.89 1.93
C ALA A 140 6.93 6.45 3.36
N ARG A 141 5.72 6.72 3.86
CA ARG A 141 5.50 7.15 5.25
C ARG A 141 5.93 6.09 6.27
N ALA A 142 5.64 4.81 6.00
CA ALA A 142 6.05 3.70 6.86
C ALA A 142 7.58 3.51 6.88
N LEU A 143 8.26 3.85 5.80
CA LEU A 143 9.73 3.83 5.73
C LEU A 143 10.39 4.99 6.49
N ARG A 144 9.68 6.10 6.71
CA ARG A 144 10.25 7.33 7.27
C ARG A 144 11.06 7.13 8.57
N PRO A 145 10.61 6.35 9.58
CA PRO A 145 11.35 6.15 10.83
C PRO A 145 12.73 5.49 10.68
N TYR A 146 12.97 4.83 9.54
CA TYR A 146 14.25 4.17 9.26
C TYR A 146 15.29 5.12 8.64
N PHE A 147 14.84 6.25 8.10
CA PHE A 147 15.69 7.24 7.42
C PHE A 147 15.88 8.54 8.20
N MET A 148 14.98 8.83 9.13
CA MET A 148 14.97 10.09 9.87
C MET A 148 14.66 9.83 11.33
N ASP A 149 15.30 10.58 12.21
CA ASP A 149 14.93 10.60 13.61
C ASP A 149 13.50 11.11 13.81
N VAL A 150 12.80 10.53 14.77
CA VAL A 150 11.45 10.96 15.16
C VAL A 150 11.59 12.29 15.92
N GLY A 151 11.26 13.40 15.24
CA GLY A 151 11.46 14.74 15.82
C GLY A 151 10.51 15.05 16.98
N GLU A 152 9.21 14.73 16.81
CA GLU A 152 8.20 14.97 17.84
C GLU A 152 7.25 13.76 17.93
N TYR A 153 6.97 13.37 19.17
CA TYR A 153 5.97 12.34 19.45
C TYR A 153 4.63 12.98 19.79
N ASP A 154 3.54 12.36 19.37
CA ASP A 154 2.19 12.74 19.81
C ASP A 154 2.07 12.64 21.34
N LYS A 155 1.61 13.72 22.00
CA LYS A 155 1.52 13.79 23.46
C LYS A 155 0.59 12.72 24.05
N ASN A 156 -0.53 12.46 23.39
CA ASN A 156 -1.47 11.44 23.87
C ASN A 156 -0.87 10.04 23.72
N ALA A 157 -0.08 9.81 22.68
CA ALA A 157 0.65 8.55 22.49
C ALA A 157 1.74 8.37 23.56
N ILE A 158 2.49 9.44 23.90
CA ILE A 158 3.44 9.42 25.01
C ILE A 158 2.73 9.04 26.31
N ASP A 159 1.65 9.76 26.67
CA ASP A 159 0.93 9.54 27.91
C ASP A 159 0.33 8.12 28.00
N LYS A 160 -0.17 7.62 26.88
CA LYS A 160 -0.85 6.32 26.84
C LYS A 160 0.13 5.13 26.78
N PHE A 161 1.21 5.24 26.03
CA PHE A 161 2.07 4.10 25.70
C PHE A 161 3.49 4.20 26.26
N LEU A 162 4.03 5.41 26.43
CA LEU A 162 5.41 5.57 26.84
C LEU A 162 5.57 5.91 28.33
N SER A 163 4.64 6.63 28.95
CA SER A 163 4.75 7.05 30.36
C SER A 163 4.88 5.88 31.34
N ASN A 164 4.27 4.73 31.01
CA ASN A 164 4.36 3.50 31.82
C ASN A 164 5.21 2.42 31.14
N GLY A 165 5.69 2.66 29.93
CA GLY A 165 6.43 1.69 29.10
C GLY A 165 7.94 1.90 29.08
N THR A 166 8.46 2.98 29.66
CA THR A 166 9.88 3.32 29.58
C THR A 166 10.77 2.19 30.05
N LYS A 167 10.45 1.59 31.19
CA LYS A 167 11.23 0.47 31.73
C LYS A 167 11.19 -0.77 30.80
N VAL A 168 10.04 -1.07 30.21
CA VAL A 168 9.90 -2.18 29.25
C VAL A 168 10.78 -1.95 28.03
N LEU A 169 10.83 -0.71 27.52
CA LEU A 169 11.67 -0.34 26.39
C LEU A 169 13.17 -0.41 26.73
N GLU A 170 13.55 0.03 27.93
CA GLU A 170 14.93 -0.06 28.42
C GLU A 170 15.36 -1.54 28.54
N ASP A 171 14.57 -2.37 29.19
CA ASP A 171 14.83 -3.79 29.36
C ASP A 171 14.94 -4.51 27.99
N ILE A 172 14.01 -4.23 27.05
CA ILE A 172 14.07 -4.81 25.70
C ILE A 172 15.31 -4.31 24.94
N HIS A 173 15.66 -3.04 25.07
CA HIS A 173 16.85 -2.49 24.46
C HIS A 173 18.14 -3.21 24.96
N GLU A 174 18.24 -3.42 26.26
CA GLU A 174 19.37 -4.17 26.85
C GLU A 174 19.40 -5.63 26.34
N LEU A 175 18.25 -6.30 26.31
CA LEU A 175 18.15 -7.68 25.81
C LEU A 175 18.53 -7.77 24.32
N LEU A 176 18.09 -6.85 23.49
CA LEU A 176 18.47 -6.81 22.08
C LEU A 176 19.98 -6.67 21.87
N GLN A 177 20.71 -6.01 22.78
CA GLN A 177 22.17 -5.91 22.72
C GLN A 177 22.88 -7.24 23.04
N THR A 178 22.19 -8.19 23.67
CA THR A 178 22.77 -9.52 24.02
C THR A 178 22.57 -10.56 22.90
N ILE A 179 21.75 -10.27 21.90
CA ILE A 179 21.48 -11.19 20.79
C ILE A 179 22.73 -11.39 19.94
N SER A 180 23.15 -12.65 19.82
CA SER A 180 24.33 -13.02 19.04
C SER A 180 24.06 -13.09 17.53
N HIS A 181 22.88 -13.54 17.15
CA HIS A 181 22.46 -13.64 15.77
C HIS A 181 21.15 -12.88 15.56
N TRP A 182 21.19 -11.78 14.84
CA TRP A 182 20.04 -10.96 14.53
C TRP A 182 19.16 -11.64 13.46
N ASN A 183 18.26 -12.52 13.93
CA ASN A 183 17.26 -13.19 13.11
C ASN A 183 15.89 -13.19 13.82
N GLU A 184 14.84 -13.44 13.06
CA GLU A 184 13.47 -13.41 13.55
C GLU A 184 13.23 -14.39 14.70
N GLU A 185 13.81 -15.61 14.61
CA GLU A 185 13.58 -16.68 15.57
C GLU A 185 14.17 -16.35 16.96
N GLU A 186 15.41 -15.85 17.02
CA GLU A 186 16.04 -15.47 18.29
C GLU A 186 15.36 -14.26 18.93
N ILE A 187 14.97 -13.27 18.12
CA ILE A 187 14.25 -12.09 18.59
C ILE A 187 12.87 -12.48 19.14
N ASP A 188 12.11 -13.32 18.43
CA ASP A 188 10.80 -13.77 18.85
C ASP A 188 10.84 -14.59 20.16
N VAL A 189 11.81 -15.49 20.28
CA VAL A 189 12.04 -16.25 21.51
C VAL A 189 12.33 -15.32 22.68
N MET A 190 13.27 -14.38 22.52
CA MET A 190 13.64 -13.42 23.55
C MET A 190 12.45 -12.55 24.00
N LEU A 191 11.66 -12.04 23.05
CA LEU A 191 10.48 -11.22 23.35
C LEU A 191 9.40 -12.03 24.10
N LYS A 192 9.17 -13.28 23.73
CA LYS A 192 8.23 -14.18 24.41
C LYS A 192 8.66 -14.51 25.83
N GLU A 193 9.95 -14.78 26.04
CA GLU A 193 10.51 -15.03 27.37
C GLU A 193 10.40 -13.80 28.27
N TYR A 194 10.72 -12.63 27.74
CA TYR A 194 10.56 -11.36 28.47
C TYR A 194 9.10 -11.11 28.85
N GLN A 195 8.19 -11.30 27.89
CA GLN A 195 6.74 -11.16 28.09
C GLN A 195 6.23 -12.10 29.20
N ALA A 196 6.61 -13.37 29.17
CA ALA A 196 6.21 -14.36 30.15
C ALA A 196 6.74 -14.02 31.56
N SER A 197 8.00 -13.59 31.66
CA SER A 197 8.67 -13.24 32.91
C SER A 197 8.07 -12.00 33.59
N ASN A 198 7.52 -11.08 32.79
CA ASN A 198 6.97 -9.81 33.28
C ASN A 198 5.42 -9.79 33.32
N ASN A 199 4.74 -10.91 33.04
CA ASN A 199 3.27 -11.01 32.98
C ASN A 199 2.62 -9.94 32.06
N LEU A 200 3.27 -9.56 30.97
CA LEU A 200 2.74 -8.60 30.03
C LEU A 200 1.64 -9.24 29.19
N LYS A 201 0.48 -8.56 29.09
CA LYS A 201 -0.61 -8.97 28.21
C LYS A 201 -0.39 -8.38 26.82
N VAL A 202 -0.53 -9.22 25.78
CA VAL A 202 -0.62 -8.78 24.39
C VAL A 202 -1.99 -8.20 24.10
#